data_33781c69b655eb16183671808bdc33f4
#
_entry.id   33781c69b655eb16183671808bdc33f4
#
_cell.length_a   1.000
_cell.length_b   1.000
_cell.length_c   1.000
_cell.angle_alpha   90.00
_cell.angle_beta   90.00
_cell.angle_gamma   90.00
#
_symmetry.space_group_name_H-M   'P 1'
#
loop_
_entity.id
_entity.type
_entity.pdbx_description
1 polymer ?
#
loop_
_entity_poly.entity_id
_entity_poly.type
_entity_poly.pdbx_seq_one_letter_code
_entity_poly.pdbx_strand_id
1 'polypeptide(L)'
;MVAILRRIALLIPSLAAAPAAGAQERFASVSGVEYEGWRQYSVHCARCHGQDALPNPVAANLLTSLAPDGPAADQKTFTTVVIEGRTSRGMPAFKGSLERSQVEAIYHYLKGRAEKRIPPGRPKASGS
;
A
#
# COMPACT_ATOMS: atom_id res chain seq x y z
N MET A 1 31.19 -19.67 73.08
CA MET A 1 31.56 -19.29 71.67
C MET A 1 30.32 -19.56 70.82
N VAL A 2 29.60 -18.53 70.45
CA VAL A 2 28.38 -18.65 69.65
C VAL A 2 28.68 -18.20 68.24
N ALA A 3 28.61 -19.13 67.27
CA ALA A 3 28.83 -18.86 65.86
C ALA A 3 27.58 -18.26 65.24
N ILE A 4 27.66 -17.01 64.80
CA ILE A 4 26.61 -16.29 64.08
C ILE A 4 26.75 -16.64 62.59
N LEU A 5 25.85 -17.52 62.10
CA LEU A 5 25.71 -17.75 60.66
C LEU A 5 24.98 -16.54 60.03
N ARG A 6 25.71 -15.70 59.30
CA ARG A 6 25.13 -14.70 58.42
C ARG A 6 24.58 -15.36 57.15
N ARG A 7 23.26 -15.41 57.03
CA ARG A 7 22.60 -15.82 55.78
C ARG A 7 22.67 -14.63 54.81
N ILE A 8 23.49 -14.77 53.77
CA ILE A 8 23.50 -13.83 52.64
C ILE A 8 22.35 -14.21 51.74
N ALA A 9 21.31 -13.40 51.73
CA ALA A 9 20.20 -13.51 50.78
C ALA A 9 20.68 -12.95 49.43
N LEU A 10 20.90 -13.81 48.45
CA LEU A 10 21.13 -13.37 47.06
C LEU A 10 19.79 -12.89 46.48
N LEU A 11 19.66 -11.58 46.33
CA LEU A 11 18.59 -10.97 45.55
C LEU A 11 18.93 -11.18 44.06
N ILE A 12 18.21 -12.13 43.42
CA ILE A 12 18.27 -12.31 41.98
C ILE A 12 17.32 -11.27 41.37
N PRO A 13 17.79 -10.30 40.55
CA PRO A 13 16.89 -9.40 39.87
C PRO A 13 16.10 -10.19 38.83
N SER A 14 14.78 -10.30 38.99
CA SER A 14 13.88 -10.80 37.97
C SER A 14 13.90 -9.84 36.79
N LEU A 15 14.56 -10.27 35.72
CA LEU A 15 14.51 -9.59 34.43
C LEU A 15 13.09 -9.85 33.85
N ALA A 16 12.19 -8.87 34.09
CA ALA A 16 10.87 -8.89 33.46
C ALA A 16 11.07 -8.71 31.94
N ALA A 17 10.94 -9.80 31.19
CA ALA A 17 10.85 -9.73 29.74
C ALA A 17 9.60 -8.92 29.37
N ALA A 18 9.80 -7.71 28.86
CA ALA A 18 8.72 -6.95 28.26
C ALA A 18 8.13 -7.78 27.10
N PRO A 19 6.79 -7.92 27.00
CA PRO A 19 6.20 -8.59 25.86
C PRO A 19 6.64 -7.81 24.61
N ALA A 20 7.31 -8.49 23.67
CA ALA A 20 7.52 -7.95 22.35
C ALA A 20 6.12 -7.60 21.81
N ALA A 21 5.83 -6.29 21.72
CA ALA A 21 4.63 -5.81 21.05
C ALA A 21 4.71 -6.37 19.63
N GLY A 22 3.93 -7.42 19.38
CA GLY A 22 3.86 -8.06 18.08
C GLY A 22 3.67 -6.97 17.05
N ALA A 23 4.50 -6.97 16.02
CA ALA A 23 4.27 -6.16 14.84
C ALA A 23 2.94 -6.63 14.25
N GLN A 24 1.86 -6.07 14.76
CA GLN A 24 0.55 -6.17 14.14
C GLN A 24 0.74 -5.52 12.78
N GLU A 25 0.77 -6.36 11.75
CA GLU A 25 0.71 -5.89 10.38
C GLU A 25 -0.48 -4.93 10.31
N ARG A 26 -0.18 -3.65 10.30
CA ARG A 26 -1.20 -2.60 10.23
C ARG A 26 -1.65 -2.55 8.79
N PHE A 27 -2.57 -3.45 8.44
CA PHE A 27 -3.28 -3.31 7.20
C PHE A 27 -3.97 -1.95 7.21
N ALA A 28 -3.62 -1.09 6.27
CA ALA A 28 -4.32 0.17 6.14
C ALA A 28 -5.79 -0.10 5.88
N SER A 29 -6.65 0.50 6.70
CA SER A 29 -8.08 0.52 6.43
C SER A 29 -8.34 1.55 5.35
N VAL A 30 -8.95 1.12 4.25
CA VAL A 30 -9.25 1.94 3.08
C VAL A 30 -10.75 1.94 2.79
N SER A 31 -11.25 2.95 2.10
CA SER A 31 -12.64 2.96 1.62
C SER A 31 -12.92 1.78 0.69
N GLY A 32 -14.19 1.41 0.53
CA GLY A 32 -14.58 0.36 -0.41
C GLY A 32 -14.13 0.67 -1.84
N VAL A 33 -14.14 1.94 -2.24
CA VAL A 33 -13.65 2.38 -3.56
C VAL A 33 -12.14 2.18 -3.69
N GLU A 34 -11.35 2.54 -2.70
CA GLU A 34 -9.89 2.33 -2.71
C GLU A 34 -9.54 0.84 -2.68
N TYR A 35 -10.31 0.02 -1.95
CA TYR A 35 -10.13 -1.43 -1.95
C TYR A 35 -10.42 -2.03 -3.33
N GLU A 36 -11.52 -1.63 -3.97
CA GLU A 36 -11.82 -2.04 -5.34
C GLU A 36 -10.73 -1.57 -6.31
N GLY A 37 -10.25 -0.36 -6.14
CA GLY A 37 -9.13 0.18 -6.91
C GLY A 37 -7.86 -0.67 -6.78
N TRP A 38 -7.52 -1.11 -5.58
CA TRP A 38 -6.41 -2.06 -5.35
C TRP A 38 -6.64 -3.38 -6.10
N ARG A 39 -7.84 -3.94 -6.06
CA ARG A 39 -8.19 -5.18 -6.77
C ARG A 39 -8.00 -5.03 -8.28
N GLN A 40 -8.60 -4.00 -8.86
CA GLN A 40 -8.52 -3.74 -10.30
C GLN A 40 -7.08 -3.43 -10.74
N TYR A 41 -6.36 -2.64 -9.96
CA TYR A 41 -4.94 -2.37 -10.19
C TYR A 41 -4.12 -3.66 -10.22
N SER A 42 -4.31 -4.52 -9.24
CA SER A 42 -3.57 -5.78 -9.11
C SER A 42 -3.77 -6.71 -10.31
N VAL A 43 -4.97 -6.71 -10.89
CA VAL A 43 -5.32 -7.54 -12.05
C VAL A 43 -4.82 -6.94 -13.36
N HIS A 44 -5.00 -5.63 -13.57
CA HIS A 44 -4.86 -5.01 -14.87
C HIS A 44 -3.57 -4.21 -15.06
N CYS A 45 -2.96 -3.71 -13.99
CA CYS A 45 -1.89 -2.72 -14.04
C CYS A 45 -0.56 -3.22 -13.47
N ALA A 46 -0.62 -4.02 -12.40
CA ALA A 46 0.57 -4.42 -11.62
C ALA A 46 1.62 -5.17 -12.45
N ARG A 47 1.20 -5.91 -13.46
CA ARG A 47 2.11 -6.67 -14.34
C ARG A 47 3.16 -5.77 -15.02
N CYS A 48 2.78 -4.53 -15.37
CA CYS A 48 3.66 -3.57 -15.99
C CYS A 48 4.15 -2.49 -15.03
N HIS A 49 3.25 -1.98 -14.15
CA HIS A 49 3.54 -0.87 -13.27
C HIS A 49 4.05 -1.27 -11.87
N GLY A 50 4.24 -2.56 -11.63
CA GLY A 50 4.77 -3.10 -10.37
C GLY A 50 3.69 -3.41 -9.34
N GLN A 51 3.98 -4.43 -8.53
CA GLN A 51 3.13 -4.79 -7.40
C GLN A 51 3.01 -3.59 -6.45
N ASP A 52 1.81 -3.30 -5.99
CA ASP A 52 1.51 -2.18 -5.09
C ASP A 52 1.94 -0.79 -5.61
N ALA A 53 2.02 -0.62 -6.93
CA ALA A 53 2.54 0.56 -7.61
C ALA A 53 4.01 0.91 -7.24
N LEU A 54 4.77 -0.07 -6.74
CA LEU A 54 6.19 0.12 -6.50
C LEU A 54 6.92 0.23 -7.84
N PRO A 55 7.84 1.20 -7.97
CA PRO A 55 8.52 1.44 -9.24
C PRO A 55 9.27 0.21 -9.77
N ASN A 56 9.20 -0.01 -11.07
CA ASN A 56 10.01 -0.98 -11.79
C ASN A 56 10.47 -0.41 -13.14
N PRO A 57 11.44 -1.04 -13.82
CA PRO A 57 11.98 -0.50 -15.08
C PRO A 57 11.07 -0.71 -16.30
N VAL A 58 9.96 -1.43 -16.18
CA VAL A 58 9.11 -1.82 -17.32
C VAL A 58 8.20 -0.68 -17.76
N ALA A 59 7.63 0.07 -16.82
CA ALA A 59 6.65 1.10 -17.10
C ALA A 59 6.85 2.34 -16.20
N ALA A 60 6.09 3.40 -16.48
CA ALA A 60 6.16 4.64 -15.72
C ALA A 60 5.88 4.42 -14.22
N ASN A 61 6.62 5.14 -13.37
CA ASN A 61 6.39 5.18 -11.94
C ASN A 61 5.09 5.93 -11.65
N LEU A 62 4.05 5.20 -11.24
CA LEU A 62 2.74 5.78 -10.99
C LEU A 62 2.69 6.63 -9.73
N LEU A 63 3.54 6.38 -8.74
CA LEU A 63 3.60 7.20 -7.53
C LEU A 63 4.07 8.63 -7.85
N THR A 64 5.01 8.76 -8.77
CA THR A 64 5.44 10.07 -9.29
C THR A 64 4.40 10.67 -10.25
N SER A 65 3.79 9.85 -11.09
CA SER A 65 2.79 10.34 -12.07
C SER A 65 1.54 10.90 -11.41
N LEU A 66 1.15 10.39 -10.24
CA LEU A 66 -0.02 10.84 -9.48
C LEU A 66 0.34 11.74 -8.27
N ALA A 67 1.60 12.11 -8.09
CA ALA A 67 1.99 13.15 -7.13
C ALA A 67 1.26 14.48 -7.46
N PRO A 68 1.14 15.43 -6.52
CA PRO A 68 0.33 16.65 -6.72
C PRO A 68 0.64 17.42 -8.00
N ASP A 69 1.90 17.41 -8.43
CA ASP A 69 2.44 18.07 -9.63
C ASP A 69 2.78 17.07 -10.75
N GLY A 70 2.36 15.84 -10.60
CA GLY A 70 2.59 14.79 -11.59
C GLY A 70 1.69 14.91 -12.83
N PRO A 71 2.12 14.31 -13.96
CA PRO A 71 1.42 14.46 -15.25
C PRO A 71 0.05 13.77 -15.31
N ALA A 72 -0.31 12.97 -14.32
CA ALA A 72 -1.61 12.30 -14.19
C ALA A 72 -2.26 12.55 -12.82
N ALA A 73 -1.90 13.68 -12.18
CA ALA A 73 -2.38 14.02 -10.86
C ALA A 73 -3.90 14.26 -10.81
N ASP A 74 -4.49 14.76 -11.90
CA ASP A 74 -5.94 14.93 -11.98
C ASP A 74 -6.63 13.69 -12.57
N GLN A 75 -7.84 13.43 -12.06
CA GLN A 75 -8.60 12.22 -12.40
C GLN A 75 -9.00 12.15 -13.88
N LYS A 76 -9.29 13.29 -14.51
CA LYS A 76 -9.70 13.32 -15.92
C LYS A 76 -8.54 12.90 -16.82
N THR A 77 -7.37 13.47 -16.59
CA THR A 77 -6.14 13.10 -17.32
C THR A 77 -5.79 11.64 -17.12
N PHE A 78 -5.83 11.16 -15.87
CA PHE A 78 -5.61 9.74 -15.55
C PHE A 78 -6.58 8.83 -16.31
N THR A 79 -7.88 9.13 -16.22
CA THR A 79 -8.93 8.36 -16.87
C THR A 79 -8.73 8.30 -18.39
N THR A 80 -8.42 9.45 -19.01
CA THR A 80 -8.15 9.51 -20.45
C THR A 80 -6.97 8.61 -20.84
N VAL A 81 -5.87 8.68 -20.08
CA VAL A 81 -4.69 7.85 -20.34
C VAL A 81 -5.00 6.36 -20.23
N VAL A 82 -5.79 5.95 -19.25
CA VAL A 82 -6.15 4.54 -19.07
C VAL A 82 -7.10 4.07 -20.18
N ILE A 83 -8.12 4.84 -20.49
CA ILE A 83 -9.12 4.47 -21.49
C ILE A 83 -8.52 4.41 -22.90
N GLU A 84 -7.75 5.44 -23.28
CA GLU A 84 -7.17 5.53 -24.64
C GLU A 84 -5.84 4.76 -24.77
N GLY A 85 -5.16 4.50 -23.66
CA GLY A 85 -3.84 3.89 -23.63
C GLY A 85 -2.74 4.82 -24.16
N ARG A 86 -1.55 4.26 -24.27
CA ARG A 86 -0.38 4.85 -24.92
C ARG A 86 0.31 3.75 -25.74
N THR A 87 -0.36 3.28 -26.77
CA THR A 87 0.02 2.09 -27.54
C THR A 87 1.42 2.21 -28.15
N SER A 88 1.82 3.42 -28.58
CA SER A 88 3.17 3.70 -29.05
C SER A 88 4.26 3.56 -27.97
N ARG A 89 3.87 3.52 -26.69
CA ARG A 89 4.74 3.32 -25.52
C ARG A 89 4.49 1.96 -24.83
N GLY A 90 3.73 1.07 -25.47
CA GLY A 90 3.44 -0.26 -24.95
C GLY A 90 2.31 -0.34 -23.91
N MET A 91 1.61 0.75 -23.60
CA MET A 91 0.45 0.74 -22.72
C MET A 91 -0.83 0.53 -23.54
N PRO A 92 -1.54 -0.59 -23.37
CA PRO A 92 -2.77 -0.83 -24.12
C PRO A 92 -3.91 0.11 -23.70
N ALA A 93 -4.89 0.30 -24.58
CA ALA A 93 -6.14 0.95 -24.24
C ALA A 93 -7.02 -0.01 -23.43
N PHE A 94 -7.66 0.49 -22.38
CA PHE A 94 -8.58 -0.29 -21.55
C PHE A 94 -10.06 -0.01 -21.86
N LYS A 95 -10.34 0.76 -22.91
CA LYS A 95 -11.69 0.98 -23.42
C LYS A 95 -12.36 -0.36 -23.73
N GLY A 96 -13.51 -0.62 -23.11
CA GLY A 96 -14.25 -1.87 -23.25
C GLY A 96 -13.73 -3.03 -22.39
N SER A 97 -12.60 -2.89 -21.71
CA SER A 97 -12.07 -3.88 -20.76
C SER A 97 -12.29 -3.49 -19.30
N LEU A 98 -12.38 -2.19 -19.04
CA LEU A 98 -12.67 -1.61 -17.72
C LEU A 98 -13.85 -0.65 -17.83
N GLU A 99 -14.75 -0.74 -16.87
CA GLU A 99 -15.80 0.24 -16.67
C GLU A 99 -15.20 1.54 -16.09
N ARG A 100 -15.86 2.67 -16.37
CA ARG A 100 -15.40 3.98 -15.86
C ARG A 100 -15.24 3.98 -14.34
N SER A 101 -16.18 3.39 -13.62
CA SER A 101 -16.14 3.26 -12.15
C SER A 101 -14.93 2.48 -11.64
N GLN A 102 -14.51 1.46 -12.39
CA GLN A 102 -13.30 0.69 -12.06
C GLN A 102 -12.03 1.53 -12.28
N VAL A 103 -11.98 2.33 -13.35
CA VAL A 103 -10.87 3.26 -13.61
C VAL A 103 -10.80 4.34 -12.53
N GLU A 104 -11.93 4.88 -12.11
CA GLU A 104 -12.02 5.84 -11.00
C GLU A 104 -11.55 5.21 -9.68
N ALA A 105 -11.95 3.98 -9.40
CA ALA A 105 -11.49 3.26 -8.22
C ALA A 105 -9.95 3.07 -8.24
N ILE A 106 -9.37 2.68 -9.38
CA ILE A 106 -7.91 2.58 -9.55
C ILE A 106 -7.24 3.93 -9.27
N TYR A 107 -7.82 5.03 -9.78
CA TYR A 107 -7.29 6.37 -9.50
C TYR A 107 -7.24 6.68 -8.00
N HIS A 108 -8.33 6.43 -7.27
CA HIS A 108 -8.38 6.68 -5.82
C HIS A 108 -7.35 5.84 -5.05
N TYR A 109 -7.20 4.57 -5.39
CA TYR A 109 -6.16 3.73 -4.81
C TYR A 109 -4.76 4.29 -5.07
N LEU A 110 -4.44 4.59 -6.32
CA LEU A 110 -3.11 5.09 -6.70
C LEU A 110 -2.82 6.47 -6.11
N LYS A 111 -3.82 7.33 -5.99
CA LYS A 111 -3.71 8.62 -5.27
C LYS A 111 -3.32 8.38 -3.81
N GLY A 112 -4.04 7.48 -3.13
CA GLY A 112 -3.73 7.11 -1.75
C GLY A 112 -2.31 6.53 -1.58
N ARG A 113 -1.82 5.79 -2.59
CA ARG A 113 -0.44 5.30 -2.64
C ARG A 113 0.56 6.44 -2.81
N ALA A 114 0.34 7.34 -3.77
CA ALA A 114 1.20 8.49 -4.06
C ALA A 114 1.29 9.46 -2.86
N GLU A 115 0.19 9.64 -2.15
CA GLU A 115 0.09 10.46 -0.94
C GLU A 115 0.58 9.74 0.33
N LYS A 116 1.07 8.51 0.22
CA LYS A 116 1.54 7.66 1.34
C LYS A 116 0.47 7.37 2.42
N ARG A 117 -0.81 7.56 2.11
CA ARG A 117 -1.93 7.17 2.97
C ARG A 117 -2.16 5.66 2.97
N ILE A 118 -1.95 5.02 1.83
CA ILE A 118 -2.08 3.58 1.65
C ILE A 118 -0.67 3.00 1.53
N PRO A 119 -0.20 2.19 2.49
CA PRO A 119 1.09 1.51 2.39
C PRO A 119 1.06 0.38 1.33
N PRO A 120 2.23 -0.16 0.93
CA PRO A 120 2.28 -1.38 0.13
C PRO A 120 1.59 -2.55 0.82
N GLY A 121 1.12 -3.51 0.03
CA GLY A 121 0.44 -4.69 0.49
C GLY A 121 -1.08 -4.62 0.31
N ARG A 122 -1.75 -5.73 0.65
CA ARG A 122 -3.20 -5.83 0.55
C ARG A 122 -3.87 -4.97 1.63
N PRO A 123 -4.66 -3.95 1.27
CA PRO A 123 -5.41 -3.17 2.25
C PRO A 123 -6.61 -3.97 2.78
N LYS A 124 -7.19 -3.51 3.89
CA LYS A 124 -8.49 -3.98 4.39
C LYS A 124 -9.57 -2.96 4.03
N ALA A 125 -10.70 -3.42 3.51
CA ALA A 125 -11.84 -2.55 3.32
C ALA A 125 -12.40 -2.10 4.68
N SER A 126 -12.73 -0.81 4.82
CA SER A 126 -13.45 -0.31 6.00
C SER A 126 -14.85 -0.91 6.04
N GLY A 127 -15.22 -1.52 7.15
CA GLY A 127 -16.56 -2.08 7.35
C GLY A 127 -16.73 -3.56 6.97
N SER A 128 -15.64 -4.29 6.75
CA SER A 128 -15.67 -5.76 6.68
C SER A 128 -15.24 -6.41 7.99
#